data_d5ba15dbd2c58955c3ab5175f822f217
#
_entry.id   d5ba15dbd2c58955c3ab5175f822f217
#
_cell.length_a   1.000
_cell.length_b   1.000
_cell.length_c   1.000
_cell.angle_alpha   90.00
_cell.angle_beta   90.00
_cell.angle_gamma   90.00
#
_symmetry.space_group_name_H-M   'P 1'
#
loop_
_entity.id
_entity.type
_entity.pdbx_description
1 polymer ?
#
loop_
_entity_poly.entity_id
_entity_poly.type
_entity_poly.pdbx_seq_one_letter_code
_entity_poly.pdbx_strand_id
1 'polypeptide(L)'
;MNRDRVGEEKEKTKWRWRVIIEARLEVGETPMPSDWIKSKAEKESKEQADTHAHQEAQQRETELIRALGPRFVENLQNVLNDDIVAWNANFKDRQINGASKITNGFQVAKLGFPRGIAEVIFNPATLRIEVTLTRSRPADANETYSTSGFFYLKANTDGRDIHMEDRMRNTHLQPSGFSRIILESIAEPMANHVI
;
A
#
# COMPACT_ATOMS: atom_id res chain seq x y z
N MET A 1 33.81 42.67 30.72
CA MET A 1 34.17 41.82 31.88
C MET A 1 33.49 40.45 31.72
N ASN A 2 33.99 39.57 30.88
CA ASN A 2 33.40 38.20 30.75
C ASN A 2 34.37 37.21 29.99
N ARG A 3 35.67 37.45 30.00
CA ARG A 3 36.66 36.56 29.37
C ARG A 3 37.25 35.49 30.29
N ASP A 4 37.16 35.65 31.60
CA ASP A 4 37.85 34.76 32.55
C ASP A 4 37.02 33.51 32.95
N ARG A 5 35.71 33.53 32.75
CA ARG A 5 34.83 32.38 33.08
C ARG A 5 34.94 31.20 32.11
N VAL A 6 35.27 31.44 30.83
CA VAL A 6 35.35 30.38 29.82
C VAL A 6 36.66 29.57 29.96
N GLY A 7 37.68 30.14 30.52
CA GLY A 7 38.97 29.45 30.82
C GLY A 7 38.83 28.41 31.94
N GLU A 8 38.13 28.77 33.01
CA GLU A 8 37.98 27.91 34.20
C GLU A 8 37.12 26.65 33.93
N GLU A 9 36.11 26.76 33.09
CA GLU A 9 35.29 25.58 32.75
C GLU A 9 36.01 24.56 31.90
N LYS A 10 36.85 25.02 30.98
CA LYS A 10 37.69 24.14 30.13
C LYS A 10 38.76 23.41 30.92
N GLU A 11 39.35 24.06 31.91
CA GLU A 11 40.32 23.40 32.80
C GLU A 11 39.66 22.38 33.72
N LYS A 12 38.51 22.70 34.32
CA LYS A 12 37.74 21.74 35.13
C LYS A 12 37.30 20.49 34.36
N THR A 13 36.96 20.65 33.07
CA THR A 13 36.58 19.51 32.21
C THR A 13 37.80 18.66 31.87
N LYS A 14 38.93 19.28 31.63
CA LYS A 14 40.20 18.59 31.35
C LYS A 14 40.73 17.79 32.57
N TRP A 15 40.58 18.33 33.76
CA TRP A 15 40.87 17.63 35.03
C TRP A 15 39.96 16.45 35.30
N ARG A 16 38.69 16.59 35.02
CA ARG A 16 37.70 15.50 35.18
C ARG A 16 38.00 14.30 34.29
N TRP A 17 38.41 14.53 33.06
CA TRP A 17 38.81 13.45 32.15
C TRP A 17 40.14 12.80 32.54
N ARG A 18 41.09 13.58 33.04
CA ARG A 18 42.37 13.03 33.52
C ARG A 18 42.18 12.13 34.73
N VAL A 19 41.41 12.55 35.72
CA VAL A 19 41.09 11.75 36.93
C VAL A 19 40.34 10.46 36.56
N ILE A 20 39.47 10.50 35.56
CA ILE A 20 38.75 9.29 35.09
C ILE A 20 39.68 8.32 34.36
N ILE A 21 40.67 8.86 33.64
CA ILE A 21 41.66 8.03 32.94
C ILE A 21 42.68 7.45 33.91
N GLU A 22 43.21 8.23 34.89
CA GLU A 22 44.15 7.74 35.88
C GLU A 22 43.53 6.76 36.87
N ALA A 23 42.29 7.00 37.33
CA ALA A 23 41.58 6.05 38.18
C ALA A 23 41.22 4.71 37.47
N ARG A 24 41.26 4.69 36.16
CA ARG A 24 41.05 3.46 35.37
C ARG A 24 42.34 2.66 35.15
N LEU A 25 43.52 3.31 35.31
CA LEU A 25 44.80 2.65 35.16
C LEU A 25 45.30 1.95 36.43
N GLU A 26 44.74 2.31 37.63
CA GLU A 26 45.10 1.71 38.92
C GLU A 26 44.26 0.53 39.36
N VAL A 27 43.11 0.29 38.73
CA VAL A 27 42.29 -0.91 38.97
C VAL A 27 42.75 -1.99 38.00
N GLY A 28 43.59 -2.91 38.52
CA GLY A 28 44.13 -4.03 37.78
C GLY A 28 43.17 -4.66 36.80
N GLU A 29 43.65 -4.87 35.60
CA GLU A 29 43.10 -5.59 34.44
C GLU A 29 41.68 -6.16 34.61
N THR A 30 40.70 -5.31 34.74
CA THR A 30 39.37 -5.67 34.24
C THR A 30 39.50 -5.78 32.74
N PRO A 31 39.24 -6.94 32.15
CA PRO A 31 39.32 -7.08 30.70
C PRO A 31 38.45 -5.98 30.10
N MET A 32 39.09 -5.03 29.44
CA MET A 32 38.36 -4.03 28.67
C MET A 32 37.36 -4.78 27.79
N PRO A 33 36.12 -4.38 27.73
CA PRO A 33 35.10 -5.13 27.06
C PRO A 33 35.28 -5.13 25.54
N SER A 34 36.34 -5.81 25.08
CA SER A 34 36.46 -6.21 23.69
C SER A 34 35.17 -6.96 23.28
N ASP A 35 34.60 -7.70 24.23
CA ASP A 35 33.35 -8.43 24.07
C ASP A 35 32.13 -7.50 23.91
N TRP A 36 32.08 -6.36 24.61
CA TRP A 36 31.04 -5.37 24.40
C TRP A 36 31.12 -4.71 23.02
N ILE A 37 32.32 -4.34 22.59
CA ILE A 37 32.52 -3.72 21.26
C ILE A 37 32.20 -4.74 20.17
N LYS A 38 32.64 -5.99 20.32
CA LYS A 38 32.32 -7.08 19.38
C LYS A 38 30.81 -7.34 19.34
N SER A 39 30.17 -7.51 20.50
CA SER A 39 28.74 -7.72 20.60
C SER A 39 27.93 -6.57 19.99
N LYS A 40 28.38 -5.32 20.18
CA LYS A 40 27.74 -4.15 19.55
C LYS A 40 27.94 -4.15 18.04
N ALA A 41 29.12 -4.44 17.55
CA ALA A 41 29.40 -4.51 16.12
C ALA A 41 28.62 -5.65 15.43
N GLU A 42 28.52 -6.81 16.08
CA GLU A 42 27.71 -7.94 15.60
C GLU A 42 26.24 -7.59 15.53
N LYS A 43 25.72 -6.91 16.57
CA LYS A 43 24.32 -6.46 16.59
C LYS A 43 24.03 -5.45 15.48
N GLU A 44 24.88 -4.43 15.32
CA GLU A 44 24.74 -3.43 14.27
C GLU A 44 24.84 -4.06 12.86
N SER A 45 25.78 -5.01 12.67
CA SER A 45 25.92 -5.75 11.42
C SER A 45 24.68 -6.59 11.11
N LYS A 46 24.08 -7.25 12.12
CA LYS A 46 22.85 -8.01 11.95
C LYS A 46 21.67 -7.10 11.63
N GLU A 47 21.51 -5.98 12.35
CA GLU A 47 20.46 -4.99 12.07
C GLU A 47 20.58 -4.40 10.65
N GLN A 48 21.80 -4.14 10.19
CA GLN A 48 22.04 -3.70 8.81
C GLN A 48 21.71 -4.78 7.79
N ALA A 49 22.08 -6.04 8.04
CA ALA A 49 21.75 -7.16 7.16
C ALA A 49 20.23 -7.40 7.09
N ASP A 50 19.54 -7.35 8.24
CA ASP A 50 18.10 -7.49 8.30
C ASP A 50 17.39 -6.34 7.57
N THR A 51 17.88 -5.11 7.71
CA THR A 51 17.37 -3.93 6.99
C THR A 51 17.55 -4.06 5.48
N HIS A 52 18.74 -4.51 5.04
CA HIS A 52 19.03 -4.73 3.62
C HIS A 52 18.15 -5.83 3.02
N ALA A 53 18.02 -6.96 3.72
CA ALA A 53 17.16 -8.05 3.30
C ALA A 53 15.68 -7.63 3.19
N HIS A 54 15.21 -6.79 4.12
CA HIS A 54 13.85 -6.23 4.06
C HIS A 54 13.66 -5.29 2.87
N GLN A 55 14.64 -4.42 2.59
CA GLN A 55 14.61 -3.52 1.42
C GLN A 55 14.60 -4.30 0.11
N GLU A 56 15.43 -5.34 -0.01
CA GLU A 56 15.44 -6.21 -1.19
C GLU A 56 14.10 -6.94 -1.38
N ALA A 57 13.50 -7.42 -0.30
CA ALA A 57 12.19 -8.07 -0.35
C ALA A 57 11.10 -7.10 -0.84
N GLN A 58 11.09 -5.87 -0.35
CA GLN A 58 10.17 -4.83 -0.80
C GLN A 58 10.38 -4.44 -2.27
N GLN A 59 11.62 -4.36 -2.72
CA GLN A 59 11.92 -4.09 -4.12
C GLN A 59 11.40 -5.20 -5.03
N ARG A 60 11.67 -6.46 -4.68
CA ARG A 60 11.17 -7.63 -5.44
C ARG A 60 9.63 -7.66 -5.49
N GLU A 61 8.96 -7.39 -4.37
CA GLU A 61 7.50 -7.28 -4.33
C GLU A 61 7.01 -6.17 -5.26
N THR A 62 7.63 -5.00 -5.21
CA THR A 62 7.30 -3.85 -6.06
C THR A 62 7.43 -4.18 -7.55
N GLU A 63 8.54 -4.81 -7.93
CA GLU A 63 8.80 -5.21 -9.32
C GLU A 63 7.80 -6.26 -9.79
N LEU A 64 7.48 -7.24 -8.95
CA LEU A 64 6.48 -8.27 -9.26
C LEU A 64 5.11 -7.65 -9.49
N ILE A 65 4.66 -6.75 -8.60
CA ILE A 65 3.36 -6.09 -8.75
C ILE A 65 3.32 -5.23 -10.01
N ARG A 66 4.40 -4.52 -10.36
CA ARG A 66 4.48 -3.75 -11.60
C ARG A 66 4.39 -4.63 -12.85
N ALA A 67 5.03 -5.78 -12.80
CA ALA A 67 5.03 -6.73 -13.92
C ALA A 67 3.67 -7.43 -14.11
N LEU A 68 3.04 -7.86 -13.01
CA LEU A 68 1.80 -8.63 -13.04
C LEU A 68 0.54 -7.79 -12.98
N GLY A 69 0.61 -6.55 -12.47
CA GLY A 69 -0.54 -5.67 -12.27
C GLY A 69 -1.42 -5.48 -13.50
N PRO A 70 -0.87 -5.18 -14.67
CA PRO A 70 -1.67 -5.06 -15.90
C PRO A 70 -2.44 -6.34 -16.26
N ARG A 71 -1.80 -7.50 -16.14
CA ARG A 71 -2.43 -8.81 -16.38
C ARG A 71 -3.50 -9.12 -15.32
N PHE A 72 -3.26 -8.73 -14.09
CA PHE A 72 -4.24 -8.89 -13.01
C PHE A 72 -5.51 -8.09 -13.30
N VAL A 73 -5.39 -6.83 -13.75
CA VAL A 73 -6.54 -6.00 -14.14
C VAL A 73 -7.27 -6.57 -15.36
N GLU A 74 -6.56 -7.12 -16.33
CA GLU A 74 -7.18 -7.82 -17.46
C GLU A 74 -7.98 -9.04 -17.00
N ASN A 75 -7.48 -9.80 -16.04
CA ASN A 75 -8.22 -10.90 -15.41
C ASN A 75 -9.47 -10.40 -14.67
N LEU A 76 -9.38 -9.29 -13.92
CA LEU A 76 -10.56 -8.66 -13.29
C LEU A 76 -11.61 -8.27 -14.34
N GLN A 77 -11.18 -7.69 -15.47
CA GLN A 77 -12.07 -7.33 -16.58
C GLN A 77 -12.79 -8.55 -17.14
N ASN A 78 -12.08 -9.67 -17.34
CA ASN A 78 -12.66 -10.90 -17.87
C ASN A 78 -13.71 -11.48 -16.91
N VAL A 79 -13.39 -11.61 -15.62
CA VAL A 79 -14.33 -12.08 -14.59
C VAL A 79 -15.57 -11.17 -14.53
N LEU A 80 -15.36 -9.84 -14.58
CA LEU A 80 -16.47 -8.90 -14.59
C LEU A 80 -17.35 -9.05 -15.83
N ASN A 81 -16.78 -9.28 -17.00
CA ASN A 81 -17.56 -9.50 -18.23
C ASN A 81 -18.41 -10.77 -18.15
N ASP A 82 -17.89 -11.86 -17.58
CA ASP A 82 -18.63 -13.09 -17.38
C ASP A 82 -19.82 -12.84 -16.42
N ASP A 83 -19.57 -12.12 -15.33
CA ASP A 83 -20.61 -11.76 -14.38
C ASP A 83 -21.63 -10.77 -14.95
N ILE A 84 -21.25 -9.85 -15.86
CA ILE A 84 -22.16 -8.96 -16.59
C ILE A 84 -23.11 -9.77 -17.48
N VAL A 85 -22.62 -10.80 -18.16
CA VAL A 85 -23.48 -11.68 -18.95
C VAL A 85 -24.55 -12.34 -18.07
N ALA A 86 -24.12 -12.90 -16.94
CA ALA A 86 -25.04 -13.52 -15.98
C ALA A 86 -26.02 -12.50 -15.36
N TRP A 87 -25.52 -11.29 -15.03
CA TRP A 87 -26.36 -10.19 -14.53
C TRP A 87 -27.44 -9.81 -15.55
N ASN A 88 -27.05 -9.54 -16.79
CA ASN A 88 -27.98 -9.12 -17.85
C ASN A 88 -29.02 -10.18 -18.20
N ALA A 89 -28.70 -11.45 -18.02
CA ALA A 89 -29.67 -12.54 -18.20
C ALA A 89 -30.77 -12.53 -17.14
N ASN A 90 -30.43 -12.11 -15.90
CA ASN A 90 -31.34 -12.12 -14.74
C ASN A 90 -32.04 -10.77 -14.49
N PHE A 91 -31.42 -9.64 -14.86
CA PHE A 91 -31.90 -8.28 -14.57
C PHE A 91 -32.09 -7.47 -15.84
N LYS A 92 -33.20 -7.70 -16.56
CA LYS A 92 -33.46 -7.06 -17.86
C LYS A 92 -33.69 -5.54 -17.80
N ASP A 93 -34.13 -5.03 -16.66
CA ASP A 93 -34.34 -3.60 -16.39
C ASP A 93 -33.08 -2.85 -15.94
N ARG A 94 -32.00 -3.58 -15.64
CA ARG A 94 -30.73 -3.05 -15.11
C ARG A 94 -29.55 -3.50 -15.93
N GLN A 95 -29.64 -3.37 -17.25
CA GLN A 95 -28.61 -3.80 -18.17
C GLN A 95 -27.31 -3.02 -17.98
N ILE A 96 -26.19 -3.76 -18.06
CA ILE A 96 -24.84 -3.23 -17.93
C ILE A 96 -24.10 -3.53 -19.22
N ASN A 97 -23.38 -2.54 -19.74
CA ASN A 97 -22.48 -2.75 -20.88
C ASN A 97 -21.28 -3.62 -20.48
N GLY A 98 -20.78 -4.40 -21.40
CA GLY A 98 -19.51 -5.09 -21.22
C GLY A 98 -18.38 -4.10 -20.88
N ALA A 99 -17.43 -4.55 -20.07
CA ALA A 99 -16.30 -3.74 -19.67
C ALA A 99 -15.42 -3.42 -20.90
N SER A 100 -15.23 -2.15 -21.20
CA SER A 100 -14.39 -1.65 -22.29
C SER A 100 -13.01 -1.27 -21.77
N LYS A 101 -11.98 -1.62 -22.55
CA LYS A 101 -10.58 -1.32 -22.21
C LYS A 101 -10.29 0.17 -22.29
N ILE A 102 -9.59 0.69 -21.28
CA ILE A 102 -9.02 2.04 -21.25
C ILE A 102 -7.53 1.95 -20.92
N THR A 103 -6.84 3.09 -20.85
CA THR A 103 -5.40 3.10 -20.50
C THR A 103 -5.19 2.56 -19.08
N ASN A 104 -4.39 1.51 -18.96
CA ASN A 104 -4.07 0.80 -17.70
C ASN A 104 -5.28 0.23 -16.95
N GLY A 105 -6.41 0.00 -17.63
CA GLY A 105 -7.60 -0.47 -16.95
C GLY A 105 -8.79 -0.71 -17.86
N PHE A 106 -9.98 -0.63 -17.27
CA PHE A 106 -11.23 -0.79 -17.98
C PHE A 106 -12.33 0.11 -17.38
N GLN A 107 -13.36 0.34 -18.17
CA GLN A 107 -14.56 1.08 -17.77
C GLN A 107 -15.79 0.20 -18.01
N VAL A 108 -16.74 0.26 -17.08
CA VAL A 108 -18.04 -0.41 -17.21
C VAL A 108 -19.16 0.58 -16.91
N ALA A 109 -20.26 0.51 -17.64
CA ALA A 109 -21.36 1.44 -17.51
C ALA A 109 -22.73 0.72 -17.47
N LYS A 110 -23.58 1.18 -16.58
CA LYS A 110 -25.00 0.80 -16.56
C LYS A 110 -25.77 1.55 -17.63
N LEU A 111 -26.57 0.81 -18.40
CA LEU A 111 -27.52 1.39 -19.36
C LEU A 111 -28.76 1.93 -18.64
N GLY A 112 -29.29 3.02 -19.21
CA GLY A 112 -30.50 3.63 -18.64
C GLY A 112 -30.23 4.47 -17.38
N PHE A 113 -31.33 4.99 -16.81
CA PHE A 113 -31.30 5.89 -15.66
C PHE A 113 -31.64 5.15 -14.35
N PRO A 114 -31.03 5.46 -13.20
CA PRO A 114 -29.86 6.33 -13.04
C PRO A 114 -28.59 5.74 -13.69
N ARG A 115 -27.79 6.59 -14.35
CA ARG A 115 -26.55 6.15 -14.98
C ARG A 115 -25.50 5.89 -13.90
N GLY A 116 -24.74 4.82 -14.09
CA GLY A 116 -23.57 4.50 -13.27
C GLY A 116 -22.41 4.09 -14.16
N ILE A 117 -21.24 4.63 -13.87
CA ILE A 117 -19.99 4.31 -14.57
C ILE A 117 -18.96 3.96 -13.50
N ALA A 118 -18.27 2.84 -13.67
CA ALA A 118 -17.09 2.50 -12.89
C ALA A 118 -15.86 2.49 -13.79
N GLU A 119 -14.84 3.21 -13.40
CA GLU A 119 -13.50 3.16 -13.98
C GLU A 119 -12.57 2.43 -13.02
N VAL A 120 -11.84 1.44 -13.52
CA VAL A 120 -10.90 0.62 -12.78
C VAL A 120 -9.54 0.75 -13.42
N ILE A 121 -8.58 1.31 -12.71
CA ILE A 121 -7.25 1.64 -13.25
C ILE A 121 -6.17 1.06 -12.33
N PHE A 122 -5.19 0.37 -12.91
CA PHE A 122 -3.95 0.04 -12.20
C PHE A 122 -2.99 1.22 -12.23
N ASN A 123 -2.61 1.70 -11.05
CA ASN A 123 -1.60 2.74 -10.89
C ASN A 123 -0.25 2.11 -10.50
N PRO A 124 0.72 2.01 -11.46
CA PRO A 124 2.02 1.39 -11.20
C PRO A 124 2.93 2.19 -10.26
N ALA A 125 2.65 3.47 -10.06
CA ALA A 125 3.42 4.31 -9.12
C ALA A 125 3.04 4.02 -7.66
N THR A 126 1.75 3.80 -7.41
CA THR A 126 1.21 3.54 -6.06
C THR A 126 0.96 2.06 -5.79
N LEU A 127 1.12 1.19 -6.80
CA LEU A 127 0.87 -0.26 -6.74
C LEU A 127 -0.57 -0.59 -6.30
N ARG A 128 -1.54 0.16 -6.82
CA ARG A 128 -2.94 0.07 -6.41
C ARG A 128 -3.85 -0.08 -7.62
N ILE A 129 -5.00 -0.67 -7.37
CA ILE A 129 -6.16 -0.57 -8.26
C ILE A 129 -7.01 0.58 -7.74
N GLU A 130 -7.18 1.60 -8.54
CA GLU A 130 -8.01 2.76 -8.27
C GLU A 130 -9.37 2.54 -8.95
N VAL A 131 -10.44 2.77 -8.19
CA VAL A 131 -11.81 2.65 -8.69
C VAL A 131 -12.50 3.98 -8.53
N THR A 132 -13.01 4.53 -9.62
CA THR A 132 -13.82 5.74 -9.62
C THR A 132 -15.23 5.38 -10.07
N LEU A 133 -16.20 5.64 -9.20
CA LEU A 133 -17.63 5.47 -9.50
C LEU A 133 -18.24 6.84 -9.75
N THR A 134 -18.80 7.01 -10.95
CA THR A 134 -19.57 8.21 -11.31
C THR A 134 -21.03 7.82 -11.50
N ARG A 135 -21.93 8.53 -10.86
CA ARG A 135 -23.39 8.27 -10.93
C ARG A 135 -24.18 9.53 -11.16
N SER A 136 -25.29 9.42 -11.90
CA SER A 136 -26.28 10.49 -11.94
C SER A 136 -27.19 10.45 -10.69
N ARG A 137 -27.60 11.63 -10.23
CA ARG A 137 -28.57 11.71 -9.13
C ARG A 137 -29.96 11.24 -9.58
N PRO A 138 -30.71 10.51 -8.73
CA PRO A 138 -32.06 10.07 -9.08
C PRO A 138 -33.03 11.23 -9.34
N ALA A 139 -32.82 12.38 -8.71
CA ALA A 139 -33.66 13.57 -8.85
C ALA A 139 -33.32 14.44 -10.08
N ASP A 140 -32.09 14.38 -10.59
CA ASP A 140 -31.63 15.13 -11.76
C ASP A 140 -30.59 14.33 -12.55
N ALA A 141 -30.95 13.95 -13.77
CA ALA A 141 -30.09 13.17 -14.66
C ALA A 141 -28.82 13.92 -15.10
N ASN A 142 -28.80 15.26 -15.01
CA ASN A 142 -27.67 16.10 -15.38
C ASN A 142 -26.69 16.28 -14.21
N GLU A 143 -27.13 16.02 -12.99
CA GLU A 143 -26.28 16.14 -11.81
C GLU A 143 -25.60 14.79 -11.54
N THR A 144 -24.26 14.80 -11.62
CA THR A 144 -23.44 13.61 -11.35
C THR A 144 -22.57 13.83 -10.11
N TYR A 145 -22.30 12.77 -9.40
CA TYR A 145 -21.32 12.73 -8.31
C TYR A 145 -20.36 11.56 -8.52
N SER A 146 -19.13 11.73 -8.06
CA SER A 146 -18.11 10.70 -8.15
C SER A 146 -17.59 10.36 -6.75
N THR A 147 -17.34 9.08 -6.54
CA THR A 147 -16.63 8.56 -5.37
C THR A 147 -15.46 7.74 -5.86
N SER A 148 -14.33 7.81 -5.15
CA SER A 148 -13.14 7.03 -5.48
C SER A 148 -12.69 6.21 -4.29
N GLY A 149 -12.24 5.01 -4.58
CA GLY A 149 -11.63 4.09 -3.62
C GLY A 149 -10.42 3.41 -4.25
N PHE A 150 -9.70 2.64 -3.46
CA PHE A 150 -8.55 1.91 -3.97
C PHE A 150 -8.33 0.60 -3.20
N PHE A 151 -7.73 -0.35 -3.90
CA PHE A 151 -7.32 -1.65 -3.36
C PHE A 151 -5.81 -1.81 -3.54
N TYR A 152 -5.14 -2.36 -2.54
CA TYR A 152 -3.71 -2.64 -2.63
C TYR A 152 -3.46 -3.96 -3.33
N LEU A 153 -2.41 -4.00 -4.14
CA LEU A 153 -1.86 -5.25 -4.64
C LEU A 153 -0.71 -5.69 -3.75
N LYS A 154 -0.64 -6.97 -3.48
CA LYS A 154 0.39 -7.64 -2.68
C LYS A 154 0.90 -8.87 -3.40
N ALA A 155 2.17 -9.17 -3.25
CA ALA A 155 2.71 -10.44 -3.70
C ALA A 155 2.23 -11.57 -2.78
N ASN A 156 1.95 -12.73 -3.37
CA ASN A 156 1.72 -13.95 -2.61
C ASN A 156 3.02 -14.39 -1.92
N THR A 157 2.90 -15.17 -0.87
CA THR A 157 4.03 -15.66 -0.07
C THR A 157 5.02 -16.49 -0.87
N ASP A 158 4.58 -17.08 -1.98
CA ASP A 158 5.43 -17.83 -2.91
C ASP A 158 6.18 -16.93 -3.91
N GLY A 159 5.87 -15.63 -3.95
CA GLY A 159 6.50 -14.65 -4.84
C GLY A 159 6.22 -14.87 -6.34
N ARG A 160 5.18 -15.64 -6.69
CA ARG A 160 4.86 -15.98 -8.08
C ARG A 160 3.64 -15.29 -8.63
N ASP A 161 2.76 -14.81 -7.74
CA ASP A 161 1.49 -14.21 -8.09
C ASP A 161 1.18 -13.04 -7.16
N ILE A 162 0.14 -12.29 -7.50
CA ILE A 162 -0.34 -11.15 -6.73
C ILE A 162 -1.82 -11.32 -6.40
N HIS A 163 -2.21 -10.72 -5.29
CA HIS A 163 -3.61 -10.66 -4.86
C HIS A 163 -4.00 -9.24 -4.47
N MET A 164 -5.29 -9.01 -4.33
CA MET A 164 -5.85 -7.73 -3.95
C MET A 164 -6.26 -7.75 -2.48
N GLU A 165 -5.89 -6.70 -1.75
CA GLU A 165 -6.27 -6.49 -0.34
C GLU A 165 -7.22 -5.31 -0.19
N ASP A 166 -8.34 -5.55 0.50
CA ASP A 166 -9.16 -4.52 1.11
C ASP A 166 -8.62 -4.24 2.53
N ARG A 167 -7.86 -3.15 2.67
CA ARG A 167 -7.29 -2.78 3.98
C ARG A 167 -8.33 -2.35 5.00
N MET A 168 -9.45 -1.82 4.57
CA MET A 168 -10.51 -1.42 5.50
C MET A 168 -11.16 -2.63 6.17
N ARG A 169 -11.24 -3.75 5.45
CA ARG A 169 -11.79 -5.01 5.93
C ARG A 169 -10.73 -6.03 6.33
N ASN A 170 -9.46 -5.73 6.07
CA ASN A 170 -8.32 -6.64 6.28
C ASN A 170 -8.56 -8.03 5.68
N THR A 171 -9.10 -8.06 4.46
CA THR A 171 -9.48 -9.28 3.74
C THR A 171 -8.85 -9.35 2.36
N HIS A 172 -8.49 -10.56 1.96
CA HIS A 172 -8.15 -10.83 0.56
C HIS A 172 -9.43 -10.77 -0.27
N LEU A 173 -9.41 -9.92 -1.29
CA LEU A 173 -10.54 -9.80 -2.20
C LEU A 173 -10.26 -10.61 -3.46
N GLN A 174 -11.10 -11.62 -3.68
CA GLN A 174 -11.07 -12.42 -4.90
C GLN A 174 -11.65 -11.63 -6.09
N PRO A 175 -11.25 -11.92 -7.34
CA PRO A 175 -11.78 -11.26 -8.53
C PRO A 175 -13.31 -11.26 -8.61
N SER A 176 -13.97 -12.37 -8.26
CA SER A 176 -15.43 -12.46 -8.20
C SER A 176 -16.05 -11.55 -7.12
N GLY A 177 -15.42 -11.43 -5.97
CA GLY A 177 -15.84 -10.50 -4.92
C GLY A 177 -15.73 -9.04 -5.36
N PHE A 178 -14.65 -8.71 -6.08
CA PHE A 178 -14.47 -7.40 -6.69
C PHE A 178 -15.53 -7.11 -7.75
N SER A 179 -15.76 -8.06 -8.67
CA SER A 179 -16.79 -7.95 -9.69
C SER A 179 -18.16 -7.67 -9.08
N ARG A 180 -18.53 -8.39 -8.03
CA ARG A 180 -19.77 -8.17 -7.29
C ARG A 180 -19.85 -6.74 -6.74
N ILE A 181 -18.79 -6.23 -6.09
CA ILE A 181 -18.76 -4.85 -5.57
C ILE A 181 -19.02 -3.84 -6.69
N ILE A 182 -18.38 -4.01 -7.85
CA ILE A 182 -18.57 -3.10 -8.99
C ILE A 182 -19.99 -3.17 -9.51
N LEU A 183 -20.55 -4.37 -9.76
CA LEU A 183 -21.88 -4.54 -10.29
C LEU A 183 -22.96 -3.96 -9.34
N GLU A 184 -22.93 -4.30 -8.07
CA GLU A 184 -23.83 -3.75 -7.06
C GLU A 184 -23.68 -2.21 -7.00
N SER A 185 -22.45 -1.73 -7.06
CA SER A 185 -22.16 -0.31 -7.00
C SER A 185 -22.72 0.50 -8.16
N ILE A 186 -22.75 -0.01 -9.38
CA ILE A 186 -23.28 0.71 -10.56
C ILE A 186 -24.78 0.43 -10.80
N ALA A 187 -25.28 -0.71 -10.35
CA ALA A 187 -26.66 -1.16 -10.65
C ALA A 187 -27.68 -0.67 -9.64
N GLU A 188 -27.30 -0.55 -8.36
CA GLU A 188 -28.23 -0.21 -7.29
C GLU A 188 -28.33 1.30 -7.06
N PRO A 189 -29.54 1.86 -6.88
CA PRO A 189 -29.72 3.21 -6.41
C PRO A 189 -29.32 3.27 -4.94
N MET A 190 -28.17 3.91 -4.64
CA MET A 190 -27.75 4.38 -3.33
C MET A 190 -28.31 3.61 -2.09
N ALA A 191 -27.86 2.42 -1.83
CA ALA A 191 -27.64 2.01 -0.45
C ALA A 191 -26.20 2.45 -0.10
N ASN A 192 -26.00 3.04 1.07
CA ASN A 192 -24.76 3.68 1.54
C ASN A 192 -23.50 2.77 1.49
N HIS A 193 -23.12 2.31 0.33
CA HIS A 193 -21.84 1.61 0.11
C HIS A 193 -20.77 2.64 -0.15
N VAL A 194 -20.13 3.06 0.93
CA VAL A 194 -18.80 3.69 0.88
C VAL A 194 -17.82 2.59 0.47
N ILE A 195 -17.22 2.74 -0.70
CA ILE A 195 -16.07 1.92 -1.13
C ILE A 195 -14.85 2.32 -0.30
#